data_333ffe9f98d0873c607391dfce5b4690
#
_entry.id   333ffe9f98d0873c607391dfce5b4690
#
_cell.length_a   1.000
_cell.length_b   1.000
_cell.length_c   1.000
_cell.angle_alpha   90.00
_cell.angle_beta   90.00
_cell.angle_gamma   90.00
#
_symmetry.space_group_name_H-M   'P 1'
#
loop_
_entity.id
_entity.type
_entity.pdbx_description
1 polymer ?
#
loop_
_entity_poly.entity_id
_entity_poly.type
_entity_poly.pdbx_seq_one_letter_code
_entity_poly.pdbx_strand_id
1 'polypeptide(L)'
;MRNWVITNYSDRIHKIWEKKNPAIKNINFVVQAGQETETSKGLYNPTCRSLLKKINSSPLPQNVYQSGINSVIANANEGSLNDSLSVPLNPQYTFDNFVVGKTNEFAYAAARKVAESRNISFNPLFLYSGVGLGKTHLMHAIAWHIKQQDPNRNIVYLSAEKFMYKFVRALRYKDTTAFKEQFRSVDVLMVDDVQFMGGKDTTQEEFFYTFNSLIEEGRQIIISADKSPADLEGIEARLKSRLGCGL
;
A
#
# COMPACT_ATOMS: atom_id res chain seq x y z
N MET A 1 10.66 -23.15 11.83
CA MET A 1 9.78 -22.74 10.71
C MET A 1 9.25 -23.94 9.92
N ARG A 2 10.08 -24.84 9.35
CA ARG A 2 9.64 -26.02 8.59
C ARG A 2 8.60 -26.88 9.31
N ASN A 3 8.87 -27.33 10.54
CA ASN A 3 7.97 -28.19 11.31
C ASN A 3 6.63 -27.50 11.61
N TRP A 4 6.65 -26.20 11.85
CA TRP A 4 5.43 -25.43 12.05
C TRP A 4 4.54 -25.39 10.78
N VAL A 5 5.15 -25.19 9.60
CA VAL A 5 4.43 -25.24 8.31
C VAL A 5 3.85 -26.62 8.05
N ILE A 6 4.63 -27.68 8.29
CA ILE A 6 4.16 -29.07 8.12
C ILE A 6 2.96 -29.34 9.03
N THR A 7 3.07 -28.99 10.33
CA THR A 7 2.02 -29.27 11.31
C THR A 7 0.71 -28.51 11.03
N ASN A 8 0.80 -27.27 10.55
CA ASN A 8 -0.39 -26.41 10.42
C ASN A 8 -0.97 -26.33 9.00
N TYR A 9 -0.18 -26.64 7.98
CA TYR A 9 -0.58 -26.38 6.58
C TYR A 9 -0.40 -27.56 5.63
N SER A 10 0.23 -28.67 6.04
CA SER A 10 0.48 -29.84 5.18
C SER A 10 -0.78 -30.32 4.47
N ASP A 11 -1.83 -30.61 5.21
CA ASP A 11 -3.07 -31.16 4.66
C ASP A 11 -3.78 -30.19 3.69
N ARG A 12 -3.72 -28.91 4.01
CA ARG A 12 -4.33 -27.87 3.17
C ARG A 12 -3.55 -27.70 1.87
N ILE A 13 -2.22 -27.72 1.93
CA ILE A 13 -1.35 -27.64 0.75
C ILE A 13 -1.55 -28.88 -0.12
N HIS A 14 -1.61 -30.08 0.47
CA HIS A 14 -1.90 -31.30 -0.26
C HIS A 14 -3.23 -31.23 -1.01
N LYS A 15 -4.32 -30.83 -0.36
CA LYS A 15 -5.64 -30.67 -0.99
C LYS A 15 -5.66 -29.67 -2.15
N ILE A 16 -4.93 -28.56 -2.01
CA ILE A 16 -4.86 -27.55 -3.08
C ILE A 16 -4.08 -28.09 -4.29
N TRP A 17 -2.96 -28.77 -4.06
CA TRP A 17 -2.16 -29.33 -5.13
C TRP A 17 -2.84 -30.53 -5.81
N GLU A 18 -3.45 -31.41 -5.05
CA GLU A 18 -4.24 -32.54 -5.58
C GLU A 18 -5.37 -32.06 -6.51
N LYS A 19 -6.04 -30.96 -6.15
CA LYS A 19 -7.07 -30.34 -6.99
C LYS A 19 -6.51 -29.72 -8.27
N LYS A 20 -5.28 -29.17 -8.23
CA LYS A 20 -4.64 -28.52 -9.39
C LYS A 20 -3.90 -29.51 -10.30
N ASN A 21 -3.32 -30.54 -9.74
CA ASN A 21 -2.57 -31.56 -10.48
C ASN A 21 -2.63 -32.93 -9.75
N PRO A 22 -3.57 -33.80 -10.13
CA PRO A 22 -3.77 -35.13 -9.50
C PRO A 22 -2.55 -36.07 -9.59
N ALA A 23 -1.58 -35.77 -10.45
CA ALA A 23 -0.38 -36.59 -10.58
C ALA A 23 0.63 -36.40 -9.44
N ILE A 24 0.48 -35.34 -8.62
CA ILE A 24 1.37 -35.06 -7.50
C ILE A 24 0.89 -35.82 -6.25
N LYS A 25 1.58 -36.93 -5.94
CA LYS A 25 1.24 -37.77 -4.79
C LYS A 25 1.95 -37.36 -3.48
N ASN A 26 3.09 -36.66 -3.57
CA ASN A 26 3.88 -36.29 -2.40
C ASN A 26 4.42 -34.86 -2.51
N ILE A 27 4.31 -34.08 -1.44
CA ILE A 27 4.84 -32.74 -1.34
C ILE A 27 5.87 -32.71 -0.19
N ASN A 28 7.12 -32.40 -0.52
CA ASN A 28 8.18 -32.27 0.45
C ASN A 28 8.48 -30.81 0.75
N PHE A 29 8.46 -30.43 2.02
CA PHE A 29 8.83 -29.09 2.47
C PHE A 29 10.33 -29.03 2.76
N VAL A 30 11.06 -28.21 2.02
CA VAL A 30 12.50 -27.99 2.22
C VAL A 30 12.72 -26.53 2.60
N VAL A 31 13.42 -26.29 3.72
CA VAL A 31 13.92 -24.95 4.05
C VAL A 31 15.28 -24.81 3.39
N GLN A 32 15.35 -24.06 2.30
CA GLN A 32 16.63 -23.60 1.77
C GLN A 32 17.08 -22.40 2.62
N ALA A 33 18.18 -22.53 3.35
CA ALA A 33 18.93 -21.39 3.83
C ALA A 33 19.38 -20.62 2.56
N GLY A 34 19.01 -19.33 2.46
CA GLY A 34 19.26 -18.54 1.26
C GLY A 34 20.73 -18.61 0.87
N GLN A 35 21.05 -19.41 -0.11
CA GLN A 35 22.21 -19.18 -0.94
C GLN A 35 21.86 -17.95 -1.76
N GLU A 36 22.63 -16.88 -1.60
CA GLU A 36 22.65 -15.79 -2.56
C GLU A 36 22.86 -16.41 -3.94
N THR A 37 21.80 -16.57 -4.70
CA THR A 37 21.91 -17.00 -6.08
C THR A 37 22.62 -15.87 -6.82
N GLU A 38 23.69 -16.19 -7.51
CA GLU A 38 24.51 -15.26 -8.32
C GLU A 38 23.71 -14.48 -9.37
N THR A 39 22.44 -14.78 -9.55
CA THR A 39 21.49 -14.05 -10.42
C THR A 39 21.09 -12.67 -9.91
N SER A 40 21.29 -12.34 -8.63
CA SER A 40 21.08 -10.97 -8.13
C SER A 40 22.28 -10.03 -8.35
N LYS A 41 23.42 -10.53 -8.82
CA LYS A 41 24.59 -9.71 -9.18
C LYS A 41 24.50 -9.07 -10.57
N GLY A 42 23.49 -9.41 -11.38
CA GLY A 42 23.34 -8.98 -12.77
C GLY A 42 22.82 -7.58 -13.01
N LEU A 43 22.37 -6.84 -12.00
CA LEU A 43 21.82 -5.49 -12.16
C LEU A 43 22.69 -4.37 -11.59
N TYR A 44 23.86 -4.70 -11.05
CA TYR A 44 24.84 -3.69 -10.63
C TYR A 44 25.93 -3.55 -11.69
N ASN A 45 25.64 -2.78 -12.73
CA ASN A 45 26.59 -2.50 -13.79
C ASN A 45 27.69 -1.55 -13.26
N PRO A 46 28.97 -2.02 -13.13
CA PRO A 46 30.06 -1.18 -12.62
C PRO A 46 30.34 0.05 -13.49
N THR A 47 29.80 0.11 -14.69
CA THR A 47 29.91 1.24 -15.62
C THR A 47 29.21 2.52 -15.08
N CYS A 48 28.20 2.39 -14.22
CA CYS A 48 27.54 3.56 -13.62
C CYS A 48 28.44 4.30 -12.63
N ARG A 49 29.32 3.60 -11.92
CA ARG A 49 30.19 4.24 -10.92
C ARG A 49 31.38 4.99 -11.56
N SER A 50 31.82 4.55 -12.76
CA SER A 50 32.84 5.25 -13.53
C SER A 50 32.29 6.48 -14.26
N LEU A 51 31.03 6.45 -14.67
CA LEU A 51 30.33 7.59 -15.26
C LEU A 51 30.07 8.71 -14.23
N LEU A 52 29.65 8.36 -13.01
CA LEU A 52 29.46 9.34 -11.94
C LEU A 52 30.76 10.02 -11.48
N LYS A 53 31.90 9.32 -11.57
CA LYS A 53 33.23 9.94 -11.30
C LYS A 53 33.72 10.86 -12.43
N LYS A 54 33.30 10.62 -13.68
CA LYS A 54 33.64 11.48 -14.82
C LYS A 54 32.81 12.77 -14.90
N ILE A 55 31.59 12.75 -14.34
CA ILE A 55 30.71 13.94 -14.32
C ILE A 55 31.22 15.04 -13.36
N ASN A 56 31.98 14.67 -12.34
CA ASN A 56 32.51 15.61 -11.35
C ASN A 56 33.88 16.24 -11.71
N SER A 57 34.46 15.94 -12.88
CA SER A 57 35.84 16.37 -13.22
C SER A 57 35.98 17.16 -14.52
N SER A 58 34.90 17.55 -15.22
CA SER A 58 35.01 18.37 -16.43
C SER A 58 33.75 19.21 -16.63
N PRO A 59 33.84 20.50 -16.99
CA PRO A 59 32.68 21.31 -17.36
C PRO A 59 32.11 20.81 -18.69
N LEU A 60 30.86 20.29 -18.67
CA LEU A 60 30.14 19.82 -19.84
C LEU A 60 29.57 21.01 -20.67
N PRO A 61 29.61 20.98 -21.99
CA PRO A 61 29.01 22.02 -22.83
C PRO A 61 27.50 22.11 -22.64
N GLN A 62 27.00 23.33 -22.51
CA GLN A 62 25.58 23.63 -22.20
C GLN A 62 24.56 23.10 -23.21
N ASN A 63 24.95 22.70 -24.43
CA ASN A 63 24.05 22.24 -25.48
C ASN A 63 23.59 20.79 -25.38
N VAL A 64 24.21 19.97 -24.53
CA VAL A 64 23.80 18.56 -24.36
C VAL A 64 22.67 18.39 -23.36
N TYR A 65 22.50 19.37 -22.47
CA TYR A 65 21.40 19.37 -21.48
C TYR A 65 20.04 19.70 -22.08
N GLN A 66 19.98 20.56 -23.09
CA GLN A 66 18.71 20.97 -23.68
C GLN A 66 18.04 19.88 -24.55
N SER A 67 18.80 19.04 -25.25
CA SER A 67 18.22 17.95 -26.05
C SER A 67 17.74 16.77 -25.19
N GLY A 68 18.44 16.45 -24.10
CA GLY A 68 18.03 15.39 -23.16
C GLY A 68 16.81 15.77 -22.31
N ILE A 69 16.75 17.04 -21.89
CA ILE A 69 15.61 17.55 -21.11
C ILE A 69 14.36 17.71 -22.00
N ASN A 70 14.52 18.18 -23.24
CA ASN A 70 13.40 18.31 -24.16
C ASN A 70 12.80 16.97 -24.61
N SER A 71 13.57 15.90 -24.71
CA SER A 71 13.02 14.57 -24.97
C SER A 71 12.31 13.97 -23.72
N VAL A 72 12.77 14.27 -22.52
CA VAL A 72 12.10 13.87 -21.28
C VAL A 72 10.86 14.73 -21.03
N ILE A 73 10.90 16.02 -21.38
CA ILE A 73 9.76 16.94 -21.27
C ILE A 73 8.74 16.69 -22.37
N ALA A 74 9.14 16.37 -23.60
CA ALA A 74 8.23 16.02 -24.68
C ALA A 74 7.50 14.69 -24.41
N ASN A 75 8.18 13.69 -23.87
CA ASN A 75 7.56 12.45 -23.38
C ASN A 75 6.74 12.64 -22.09
N ALA A 76 6.94 13.73 -21.35
CA ALA A 76 6.11 14.08 -20.18
C ALA A 76 4.86 14.90 -20.56
N ASN A 77 4.80 15.47 -21.77
CA ASN A 77 3.65 16.26 -22.24
C ASN A 77 2.64 15.44 -23.07
N GLU A 78 2.96 14.22 -23.49
CA GLU A 78 2.01 13.32 -24.16
C GLU A 78 1.57 12.14 -23.30
N GLY A 79 2.10 11.99 -22.10
CA GLY A 79 1.50 11.20 -21.06
C GLY A 79 0.52 12.09 -20.30
N SER A 80 -0.76 12.08 -20.62
CA SER A 80 -1.81 12.14 -19.61
C SER A 80 -1.49 11.00 -18.66
N LEU A 81 -0.49 11.21 -17.78
CA LEU A 81 -0.37 10.48 -16.55
C LEU A 81 -1.73 10.69 -15.90
N ASN A 82 -2.58 9.67 -16.01
CA ASN A 82 -3.66 9.48 -15.09
C ASN A 82 -3.03 9.59 -13.71
N ASP A 83 -3.01 10.80 -13.19
CA ASP A 83 -2.60 11.11 -11.81
C ASP A 83 -3.73 10.61 -10.90
N SER A 84 -4.12 9.35 -11.17
CA SER A 84 -5.20 8.70 -10.44
C SER A 84 -4.82 8.76 -8.97
N LEU A 85 -5.75 9.28 -8.18
CA LEU A 85 -5.58 9.38 -6.75
C LEU A 85 -5.26 8.00 -6.16
N SER A 86 -5.91 6.97 -6.71
CA SER A 86 -5.77 5.58 -6.27
C SER A 86 -4.63 4.85 -6.98
N VAL A 87 -4.01 3.90 -6.28
CA VAL A 87 -3.12 2.89 -6.85
C VAL A 87 -3.96 1.75 -7.42
N PRO A 88 -3.57 1.15 -8.56
CA PRO A 88 -4.26 -0.03 -9.07
C PRO A 88 -4.30 -1.17 -8.05
N LEU A 89 -5.47 -1.81 -7.93
CA LEU A 89 -5.65 -2.94 -7.04
C LEU A 89 -5.07 -4.22 -7.67
N ASN A 90 -4.36 -5.03 -6.87
CA ASN A 90 -3.90 -6.34 -7.32
C ASN A 90 -5.09 -7.30 -7.43
N PRO A 91 -5.37 -7.89 -8.61
CA PRO A 91 -6.52 -8.76 -8.82
C PRO A 91 -6.44 -10.09 -8.05
N GLN A 92 -5.25 -10.49 -7.58
CA GLN A 92 -5.07 -11.71 -6.80
C GLN A 92 -5.39 -11.52 -5.31
N TYR A 93 -5.46 -10.28 -4.82
CA TYR A 93 -5.70 -10.00 -3.41
C TYR A 93 -7.20 -9.89 -3.13
N THR A 94 -7.87 -11.04 -3.14
CA THR A 94 -9.30 -11.18 -2.84
C THR A 94 -9.51 -11.89 -1.52
N PHE A 95 -10.73 -11.85 -0.97
CA PHE A 95 -11.07 -12.61 0.24
C PHE A 95 -10.95 -14.13 0.02
N ASP A 96 -11.23 -14.62 -1.19
CA ASP A 96 -11.15 -16.04 -1.50
C ASP A 96 -9.72 -16.57 -1.51
N ASN A 97 -8.76 -15.70 -1.85
CA ASN A 97 -7.34 -16.05 -1.86
C ASN A 97 -6.66 -15.79 -0.51
N PHE A 98 -7.35 -15.17 0.45
CA PHE A 98 -6.79 -14.88 1.76
C PHE A 98 -6.77 -16.13 2.64
N VAL A 99 -5.63 -16.41 3.26
CA VAL A 99 -5.49 -17.56 4.17
C VAL A 99 -5.89 -17.17 5.58
N VAL A 100 -7.04 -17.65 6.02
CA VAL A 100 -7.55 -17.40 7.38
C VAL A 100 -6.98 -18.42 8.36
N GLY A 101 -6.50 -17.95 9.49
CA GLY A 101 -6.03 -18.75 10.63
C GLY A 101 -6.43 -18.08 11.94
N LYS A 102 -6.22 -18.75 13.07
CA LYS A 102 -6.62 -18.25 14.42
C LYS A 102 -6.09 -16.85 14.75
N THR A 103 -4.92 -16.49 14.21
CA THR A 103 -4.25 -15.21 14.52
C THR A 103 -4.79 -14.03 13.71
N ASN A 104 -5.46 -14.27 12.57
CA ASN A 104 -5.97 -13.22 11.70
C ASN A 104 -7.48 -13.32 11.43
N GLU A 105 -8.16 -14.28 12.07
CA GLU A 105 -9.59 -14.50 11.91
C GLU A 105 -10.42 -13.27 12.26
N PHE A 106 -10.05 -12.59 13.34
CA PHE A 106 -10.72 -11.36 13.76
C PHE A 106 -10.55 -10.23 12.73
N ALA A 107 -9.33 -10.02 12.25
CA ALA A 107 -9.06 -9.02 11.21
C ALA A 107 -9.80 -9.33 9.90
N TYR A 108 -9.85 -10.60 9.53
CA TYR A 108 -10.63 -11.06 8.38
C TYR A 108 -12.13 -10.79 8.55
N ALA A 109 -12.70 -11.13 9.71
CA ALA A 109 -14.11 -10.92 10.00
C ALA A 109 -14.48 -9.43 10.00
N ALA A 110 -13.63 -8.58 10.60
CA ALA A 110 -13.80 -7.12 10.59
C ALA A 110 -13.72 -6.55 9.16
N ALA A 111 -12.75 -7.00 8.37
CA ALA A 111 -12.59 -6.61 6.97
C ALA A 111 -13.82 -7.01 6.13
N ARG A 112 -14.33 -8.24 6.31
CA ARG A 112 -15.56 -8.69 5.66
C ARG A 112 -16.76 -7.84 6.05
N LYS A 113 -16.92 -7.54 7.34
CA LYS A 113 -18.01 -6.72 7.85
C LYS A 113 -18.01 -5.32 7.23
N VAL A 114 -16.84 -4.68 7.13
CA VAL A 114 -16.69 -3.37 6.50
C VAL A 114 -16.97 -3.44 5.00
N ALA A 115 -16.51 -4.49 4.32
CA ALA A 115 -16.70 -4.66 2.89
C ALA A 115 -18.18 -4.92 2.51
N GLU A 116 -18.92 -5.66 3.32
CA GLU A 116 -20.30 -6.05 3.07
C GLU A 116 -21.33 -4.99 3.51
N SER A 117 -20.94 -4.14 4.44
CA SER A 117 -21.87 -3.16 5.02
C SER A 117 -21.89 -1.85 4.23
N ARG A 118 -23.10 -1.36 3.91
CA ARG A 118 -23.28 0.02 3.45
C ARG A 118 -23.21 1.02 4.60
N ASN A 119 -23.61 0.59 5.79
CA ASN A 119 -23.53 1.41 6.99
C ASN A 119 -22.16 1.26 7.63
N ILE A 120 -21.58 2.36 8.05
CA ILE A 120 -20.27 2.40 8.70
C ILE A 120 -20.38 1.73 10.07
N SER A 121 -19.69 0.59 10.22
CA SER A 121 -19.69 -0.16 11.49
C SER A 121 -18.44 0.14 12.33
N PHE A 122 -17.30 0.30 11.68
CA PHE A 122 -16.00 0.59 12.30
C PHE A 122 -15.31 1.69 11.51
N ASN A 123 -15.01 2.82 12.15
CA ASN A 123 -14.38 3.94 11.47
C ASN A 123 -13.44 4.73 12.40
N PRO A 124 -12.12 4.66 12.12
CA PRO A 124 -11.47 3.87 11.09
C PRO A 124 -11.47 2.37 11.38
N LEU A 125 -11.36 1.53 10.33
CA LEU A 125 -10.84 0.18 10.48
C LEU A 125 -9.31 0.26 10.44
N PHE A 126 -8.65 -0.08 11.55
CA PHE A 126 -7.21 0.00 11.69
C PHE A 126 -6.58 -1.40 11.73
N LEU A 127 -5.92 -1.79 10.64
CA LEU A 127 -5.28 -3.09 10.48
C LEU A 127 -3.79 -2.99 10.84
N TYR A 128 -3.37 -3.60 11.95
CA TYR A 128 -1.96 -3.59 12.30
C TYR A 128 -1.40 -5.00 12.54
N SER A 129 -0.18 -5.19 12.12
CA SER A 129 0.56 -6.43 12.34
C SER A 129 1.99 -6.30 11.81
N GLY A 130 2.86 -7.21 12.15
CA GLY A 130 4.19 -7.32 11.55
C GLY A 130 4.15 -7.44 10.03
N VAL A 131 5.32 -7.35 9.40
CA VAL A 131 5.50 -7.42 7.95
C VAL A 131 5.08 -8.80 7.41
N GLY A 132 4.45 -8.83 6.23
CA GLY A 132 4.10 -10.08 5.54
C GLY A 132 2.86 -10.80 6.05
N LEU A 133 2.10 -10.25 7.01
CA LEU A 133 0.92 -10.88 7.61
C LEU A 133 -0.40 -10.57 6.89
N GLY A 134 -0.36 -9.97 5.70
CA GLY A 134 -1.52 -9.85 4.82
C GLY A 134 -2.36 -8.58 4.99
N LYS A 135 -1.88 -7.52 5.66
CA LYS A 135 -2.60 -6.23 5.78
C LYS A 135 -3.02 -5.67 4.43
N THR A 136 -2.06 -5.48 3.55
CA THR A 136 -2.28 -4.99 2.18
C THR A 136 -3.24 -5.91 1.40
N HIS A 137 -3.13 -7.23 1.57
CA HIS A 137 -4.06 -8.18 0.95
C HIS A 137 -5.50 -7.94 1.41
N LEU A 138 -5.73 -7.80 2.73
CA LEU A 138 -7.06 -7.51 3.27
C LEU A 138 -7.61 -6.17 2.76
N MET A 139 -6.78 -5.13 2.68
CA MET A 139 -7.20 -3.84 2.14
C MET A 139 -7.65 -3.97 0.68
N HIS A 140 -6.88 -4.65 -0.17
CA HIS A 140 -7.28 -4.90 -1.56
C HIS A 140 -8.54 -5.76 -1.65
N ALA A 141 -8.67 -6.79 -0.79
CA ALA A 141 -9.86 -7.65 -0.75
C ALA A 141 -11.13 -6.87 -0.40
N ILE A 142 -11.05 -5.95 0.56
CA ILE A 142 -12.14 -5.03 0.90
C ILE A 142 -12.52 -4.19 -0.33
N ALA A 143 -11.53 -3.54 -0.96
CA ALA A 143 -11.77 -2.68 -2.11
C ALA A 143 -12.39 -3.44 -3.29
N TRP A 144 -11.91 -4.64 -3.60
CA TRP A 144 -12.49 -5.50 -4.63
C TRP A 144 -13.92 -5.88 -4.32
N HIS A 145 -14.21 -6.29 -3.09
CA HIS A 145 -15.55 -6.68 -2.67
C HIS A 145 -16.55 -5.52 -2.77
N ILE A 146 -16.17 -4.32 -2.30
CA ILE A 146 -17.01 -3.13 -2.42
C ILE A 146 -17.27 -2.78 -3.88
N LYS A 147 -16.25 -2.81 -4.75
CA LYS A 147 -16.39 -2.53 -6.19
C LYS A 147 -17.26 -3.55 -6.92
N GLN A 148 -17.25 -4.80 -6.49
CA GLN A 148 -18.13 -5.84 -7.04
C GLN A 148 -19.59 -5.62 -6.66
N GLN A 149 -19.86 -5.14 -5.44
CA GLN A 149 -21.22 -4.84 -4.99
C GLN A 149 -21.75 -3.50 -5.53
N ASP A 150 -20.89 -2.50 -5.61
CA ASP A 150 -21.24 -1.16 -6.08
C ASP A 150 -20.08 -0.57 -6.90
N PRO A 151 -20.09 -0.75 -8.24
CA PRO A 151 -19.05 -0.23 -9.13
C PRO A 151 -18.90 1.29 -9.12
N ASN A 152 -19.97 2.03 -8.74
CA ASN A 152 -19.97 3.49 -8.72
C ASN A 152 -19.35 4.06 -7.44
N ARG A 153 -19.11 3.25 -6.44
CA ARG A 153 -18.53 3.70 -5.17
C ARG A 153 -17.09 4.17 -5.37
N ASN A 154 -16.82 5.41 -5.00
CA ASN A 154 -15.51 6.02 -5.18
C ASN A 154 -14.55 5.54 -4.09
N ILE A 155 -13.68 4.60 -4.44
CA ILE A 155 -12.68 4.01 -3.52
C ILE A 155 -11.31 4.51 -3.92
N VAL A 156 -10.60 5.11 -2.97
CA VAL A 156 -9.21 5.52 -3.13
C VAL A 156 -8.33 4.66 -2.22
N TYR A 157 -7.42 3.92 -2.84
CA TYR A 157 -6.37 3.15 -2.17
C TYR A 157 -5.00 3.74 -2.52
N LEU A 158 -4.20 4.09 -1.52
CA LEU A 158 -2.83 4.59 -1.70
C LEU A 158 -1.97 4.29 -0.47
N SER A 159 -0.63 4.28 -0.64
CA SER A 159 0.28 4.24 0.50
C SER A 159 0.41 5.62 1.15
N ALA A 160 0.83 5.64 2.42
CA ALA A 160 1.16 6.89 3.12
C ALA A 160 2.22 7.72 2.38
N GLU A 161 3.19 7.06 1.75
CA GLU A 161 4.22 7.74 0.94
C GLU A 161 3.61 8.42 -0.30
N LYS A 162 2.65 7.77 -0.97
CA LYS A 162 1.96 8.36 -2.13
C LYS A 162 1.09 9.54 -1.70
N PHE A 163 0.44 9.46 -0.54
CA PHE A 163 -0.29 10.58 0.06
C PHE A 163 0.63 11.78 0.28
N MET A 164 1.78 11.56 0.95
CA MET A 164 2.80 12.59 1.19
C MET A 164 3.30 13.21 -0.12
N TYR A 165 3.62 12.38 -1.10
CA TYR A 165 4.09 12.86 -2.40
C TYR A 165 3.07 13.78 -3.08
N LYS A 166 1.79 13.38 -3.12
CA LYS A 166 0.71 14.18 -3.69
C LYS A 166 0.49 15.50 -2.93
N PHE A 167 0.55 15.45 -1.60
CA PHE A 167 0.43 16.65 -0.78
C PHE A 167 1.60 17.63 -0.99
N VAL A 168 2.84 17.15 -0.96
CA VAL A 168 4.02 18.00 -1.23
C VAL A 168 3.95 18.59 -2.64
N ARG A 169 3.49 17.83 -3.62
CA ARG A 169 3.24 18.32 -4.97
C ARG A 169 2.19 19.44 -4.99
N ALA A 170 1.06 19.24 -4.33
CA ALA A 170 0.01 20.25 -4.23
C ALA A 170 0.51 21.54 -3.55
N LEU A 171 1.33 21.44 -2.49
CA LEU A 171 2.00 22.60 -1.87
C LEU A 171 2.91 23.33 -2.86
N ARG A 172 3.74 22.60 -3.60
CA ARG A 172 4.68 23.16 -4.58
C ARG A 172 3.98 23.93 -5.69
N TYR A 173 2.87 23.40 -6.18
CA TYR A 173 2.08 24.03 -7.25
C TYR A 173 0.98 24.97 -6.74
N LYS A 174 0.89 25.19 -5.42
CA LYS A 174 -0.13 26.04 -4.75
C LYS A 174 -1.56 25.60 -5.06
N ASP A 175 -1.77 24.29 -5.24
CA ASP A 175 -3.04 23.67 -5.59
C ASP A 175 -3.56 22.75 -4.46
N THR A 176 -3.48 23.26 -3.24
CA THR A 176 -3.93 22.52 -2.04
C THR A 176 -5.45 22.37 -1.98
N THR A 177 -6.19 23.28 -2.62
CA THR A 177 -7.65 23.22 -2.67
C THR A 177 -8.12 22.03 -3.48
N ALA A 178 -7.60 21.85 -4.71
CA ALA A 178 -7.95 20.69 -5.54
C ALA A 178 -7.51 19.36 -4.88
N PHE A 179 -6.36 19.35 -4.18
CA PHE A 179 -5.95 18.18 -3.40
C PHE A 179 -7.00 17.82 -2.34
N LYS A 180 -7.47 18.79 -1.56
CA LYS A 180 -8.49 18.58 -0.53
C LYS A 180 -9.82 18.09 -1.12
N GLU A 181 -10.27 18.71 -2.21
CA GLU A 181 -11.50 18.30 -2.90
C GLU A 181 -11.43 16.88 -3.44
N GLN A 182 -10.29 16.45 -3.99
CA GLN A 182 -10.09 15.09 -4.46
C GLN A 182 -10.30 14.06 -3.35
N PHE A 183 -9.79 14.33 -2.13
CA PHE A 183 -9.96 13.40 -1.00
C PHE A 183 -11.34 13.48 -0.37
N ARG A 184 -11.98 14.65 -0.36
CA ARG A 184 -13.35 14.81 0.16
C ARG A 184 -14.41 14.11 -0.70
N SER A 185 -14.15 13.95 -1.99
CA SER A 185 -15.08 13.30 -2.93
C SER A 185 -15.13 11.77 -2.82
N VAL A 186 -14.33 11.14 -1.93
CA VAL A 186 -14.25 9.69 -1.85
C VAL A 186 -15.28 9.12 -0.88
N ASP A 187 -15.81 7.92 -1.19
CA ASP A 187 -16.70 7.18 -0.30
C ASP A 187 -15.91 6.28 0.67
N VAL A 188 -14.74 5.82 0.23
CA VAL A 188 -13.84 4.96 1.01
C VAL A 188 -12.40 5.41 0.79
N LEU A 189 -11.73 5.86 1.86
CA LEU A 189 -10.31 6.16 1.85
C LEU A 189 -9.53 5.01 2.50
N MET A 190 -8.55 4.48 1.78
CA MET A 190 -7.67 3.40 2.26
C MET A 190 -6.23 3.86 2.19
N VAL A 191 -5.57 3.94 3.37
CA VAL A 191 -4.17 4.37 3.48
C VAL A 191 -3.33 3.25 4.05
N ASP A 192 -2.41 2.74 3.23
CA ASP A 192 -1.52 1.65 3.61
C ASP A 192 -0.23 2.19 4.23
N ASP A 193 0.25 1.51 5.28
CA ASP A 193 1.53 1.76 5.94
C ASP A 193 1.68 3.19 6.49
N VAL A 194 0.73 3.63 7.33
CA VAL A 194 0.69 4.99 7.90
C VAL A 194 1.93 5.35 8.75
N GLN A 195 2.70 4.36 9.23
CA GLN A 195 3.96 4.60 9.96
C GLN A 195 4.98 5.43 9.17
N PHE A 196 4.93 5.40 7.82
CA PHE A 196 5.83 6.22 6.99
C PHE A 196 5.56 7.73 7.05
N MET A 197 4.45 8.16 7.66
CA MET A 197 4.22 9.58 7.98
C MET A 197 5.00 10.05 9.22
N GLY A 198 5.67 9.15 9.95
CA GLY A 198 6.43 9.48 11.15
C GLY A 198 7.46 10.60 10.93
N GLY A 199 7.46 11.60 11.80
CA GLY A 199 8.36 12.76 11.70
C GLY A 199 8.08 13.71 10.53
N LYS A 200 6.88 13.66 9.92
CA LYS A 200 6.44 14.53 8.82
C LYS A 200 5.27 15.41 9.26
N ASP A 201 5.51 16.31 10.19
CA ASP A 201 4.49 17.06 10.93
C ASP A 201 3.46 17.75 10.01
N THR A 202 3.92 18.49 8.99
CA THR A 202 3.03 19.18 8.04
C THR A 202 2.12 18.20 7.27
N THR A 203 2.64 17.01 6.93
CA THR A 203 1.85 15.97 6.26
C THR A 203 0.87 15.31 7.20
N GLN A 204 1.26 15.06 8.45
CA GLN A 204 0.39 14.52 9.48
C GLN A 204 -0.76 15.47 9.79
N GLU A 205 -0.47 16.78 9.83
CA GLU A 205 -1.47 17.82 10.02
C GLU A 205 -2.51 17.81 8.88
N GLU A 206 -2.10 17.78 7.62
CA GLU A 206 -3.02 17.71 6.49
C GLU A 206 -3.79 16.40 6.47
N PHE A 207 -3.13 15.28 6.78
CA PHE A 207 -3.80 14.00 6.91
C PHE A 207 -4.85 14.02 8.02
N PHE A 208 -4.56 14.62 9.16
CA PHE A 208 -5.49 14.79 10.26
C PHE A 208 -6.75 15.58 9.86
N TYR A 209 -6.59 16.68 9.12
CA TYR A 209 -7.74 17.45 8.62
C TYR A 209 -8.56 16.66 7.59
N THR A 210 -7.90 15.98 6.67
CA THR A 210 -8.56 15.11 5.68
C THR A 210 -9.34 13.99 6.37
N PHE A 211 -8.72 13.34 7.36
CA PHE A 211 -9.32 12.28 8.16
C PHE A 211 -10.59 12.76 8.88
N ASN A 212 -10.52 13.89 9.60
CA ASN A 212 -11.67 14.43 10.32
C ASN A 212 -12.81 14.81 9.37
N SER A 213 -12.51 15.47 8.25
CA SER A 213 -13.52 15.82 7.25
C SER A 213 -14.27 14.59 6.74
N LEU A 214 -13.57 13.50 6.44
CA LEU A 214 -14.17 12.24 5.99
C LEU A 214 -15.03 11.58 7.08
N ILE A 215 -14.59 11.59 8.34
CA ILE A 215 -15.37 11.09 9.46
C ILE A 215 -16.67 11.89 9.63
N GLU A 216 -16.60 13.22 9.58
CA GLU A 216 -17.75 14.13 9.70
C GLU A 216 -18.76 13.92 8.57
N GLU A 217 -18.28 13.63 7.36
CA GLU A 217 -19.11 13.31 6.21
C GLU A 217 -19.62 11.87 6.19
N GLY A 218 -19.32 11.07 7.21
CA GLY A 218 -19.71 9.67 7.27
C GLY A 218 -19.04 8.81 6.18
N ARG A 219 -17.79 9.08 5.81
CA ARG A 219 -17.03 8.28 4.84
C ARG A 219 -16.24 7.20 5.54
N GLN A 220 -16.08 6.05 4.90
CA GLN A 220 -15.31 4.95 5.46
C GLN A 220 -13.82 5.19 5.33
N ILE A 221 -13.07 5.01 6.43
CA ILE A 221 -11.62 5.06 6.44
C ILE A 221 -11.07 3.69 6.85
N ILE A 222 -10.05 3.22 6.13
CA ILE A 222 -9.33 1.99 6.41
C ILE A 222 -7.84 2.29 6.38
N ILE A 223 -7.14 1.92 7.43
CA ILE A 223 -5.73 2.26 7.60
C ILE A 223 -4.95 1.00 7.97
N SER A 224 -3.73 0.87 7.45
CA SER A 224 -2.80 -0.15 7.91
C SER A 224 -1.54 0.44 8.56
N ALA A 225 -0.94 -0.34 9.45
CA ALA A 225 0.34 -0.02 10.07
C ALA A 225 1.11 -1.30 10.48
N ASP A 226 2.37 -1.13 10.84
CA ASP A 226 3.19 -2.21 11.42
C ASP A 226 3.01 -2.36 12.94
N LYS A 227 2.51 -1.33 13.63
CA LYS A 227 2.29 -1.26 15.07
C LYS A 227 0.89 -0.74 15.40
N SER A 228 0.48 -0.90 16.66
CA SER A 228 -0.79 -0.32 17.14
C SER A 228 -0.75 1.22 17.09
N PRO A 229 -1.91 1.91 17.06
CA PRO A 229 -1.93 3.38 17.06
C PRO A 229 -1.12 4.00 18.21
N ALA A 230 -1.14 3.39 19.39
CA ALA A 230 -0.41 3.88 20.56
C ALA A 230 1.12 3.79 20.36
N ASP A 231 1.58 2.72 19.71
CA ASP A 231 3.00 2.37 19.55
C ASP A 231 3.65 2.98 18.29
N LEU A 232 2.90 3.68 17.46
CA LEU A 232 3.45 4.34 16.27
C LEU A 232 4.45 5.44 16.67
N GLU A 233 5.68 5.32 16.21
CA GLU A 233 6.73 6.31 16.49
C GLU A 233 6.65 7.51 15.55
N GLY A 234 6.95 8.70 16.04
CA GLY A 234 6.95 9.93 15.24
C GLY A 234 5.57 10.39 14.74
N ILE A 235 4.49 9.76 15.17
CA ILE A 235 3.11 10.18 14.89
C ILE A 235 2.59 11.03 16.04
N GLU A 236 1.97 12.17 15.74
CA GLU A 236 1.40 13.09 16.72
C GLU A 236 0.31 12.44 17.59
N ALA A 237 0.24 12.81 18.86
CA ALA A 237 -0.72 12.24 19.83
C ALA A 237 -2.18 12.41 19.38
N ARG A 238 -2.53 13.56 18.78
CA ARG A 238 -3.88 13.83 18.27
C ARG A 238 -4.27 12.86 17.14
N LEU A 239 -3.31 12.54 16.23
CA LEU A 239 -3.54 11.60 15.15
C LEU A 239 -3.64 10.16 15.68
N LYS A 240 -2.76 9.75 16.59
CA LYS A 240 -2.85 8.44 17.28
C LYS A 240 -4.21 8.23 17.93
N SER A 241 -4.71 9.25 18.63
CA SER A 241 -6.04 9.19 19.25
C SER A 241 -7.14 8.93 18.23
N ARG A 242 -7.10 9.60 17.08
CA ARG A 242 -8.08 9.39 15.99
C ARG A 242 -7.96 8.02 15.33
N LEU A 243 -6.74 7.55 15.10
CA LEU A 243 -6.50 6.21 14.56
C LEU A 243 -7.02 5.11 15.48
N GLY A 244 -7.00 5.33 16.79
CA GLY A 244 -7.48 4.38 17.80
C GLY A 244 -8.98 4.50 18.16
N CYS A 245 -9.74 5.41 17.55
CA CYS A 245 -11.18 5.59 17.88
C CYS A 245 -12.10 4.51 17.29
N GLY A 246 -11.64 3.77 16.27
CA GLY A 246 -12.41 2.74 15.58
C GLY A 246 -12.13 1.32 16.11
N LEU A 247 -11.95 0.38 15.21
CA LEU A 247 -11.61 -1.01 15.50
C LEU A 247 -10.20 -1.31 15.01
#